data_7e140fda720cf97fe0eb672bc5e7b034
#
_entry.id   7e140fda720cf97fe0eb672bc5e7b034
#
_cell.length_a   1.000
_cell.length_b   1.000
_cell.length_c   1.000
_cell.angle_alpha   90.00
_cell.angle_beta   90.00
_cell.angle_gamma   90.00
#
_symmetry.space_group_name_H-M   'P 1'
#
loop_
_entity.id
_entity.type
_entity.pdbx_description
1 polymer ?
#
loop_
_entity_poly.entity_id
_entity_poly.type
_entity_poly.pdbx_seq_one_letter_code
_entity_poly.pdbx_strand_id
1 'polypeptide(L)'
;MPTSAPPLNRFERRRAETRKALIRAAREFLAESGDTSASIQSIAERADVGFGSFYNHFESKTELFDAAVADALDEFGQAIDEHLQGVVDDPAELVAAGFRLTARMADSHPELVKILRHRGLRHIHSERGVAPRALRDVERGIASGRFADADPLTALSAMGGVLMSLVELRFSRPDLDGEQAAANMAEMTLRMLGVPSDEAREVARRPLPTIRGE
;
A
#
# COMPACT_ATOMS: atom_id res chain seq x y z
N MET A 1 -4.54 -15.40 27.14
CA MET A 1 -3.94 -14.16 27.65
C MET A 1 -2.82 -13.79 26.70
N PRO A 2 -2.92 -12.73 25.89
CA PRO A 2 -1.79 -12.28 25.09
C PRO A 2 -0.75 -11.69 26.04
N THR A 3 0.44 -12.29 26.07
CA THR A 3 1.61 -11.79 26.78
C THR A 3 2.05 -10.49 26.09
N SER A 4 1.79 -9.35 26.74
CA SER A 4 2.33 -8.06 26.31
C SER A 4 3.85 -8.16 26.24
N ALA A 5 4.43 -7.83 25.10
CA ALA A 5 5.88 -7.77 24.95
C ALA A 5 6.47 -6.79 25.98
N PRO A 6 7.64 -7.08 26.56
CA PRO A 6 8.25 -6.19 27.55
C PRO A 6 8.54 -4.82 26.91
N PRO A 7 8.43 -3.73 27.68
CA PRO A 7 8.69 -2.39 27.15
C PRO A 7 10.15 -2.28 26.67
N LEU A 8 10.34 -1.70 25.48
CA LEU A 8 11.66 -1.45 24.89
C LEU A 8 12.54 -0.69 25.89
N ASN A 9 13.79 -1.11 26.05
CA ASN A 9 14.77 -0.38 26.85
C ASN A 9 15.14 0.96 26.22
N ARG A 10 15.84 1.85 26.96
CA ARG A 10 16.20 3.19 26.49
C ARG A 10 17.03 3.19 25.20
N PHE A 11 17.91 2.22 25.03
CA PHE A 11 18.76 2.09 23.86
C PHE A 11 17.93 1.65 22.64
N GLU A 12 17.06 0.68 22.81
CA GLU A 12 16.15 0.21 21.74
C GLU A 12 15.20 1.31 21.29
N ARG A 13 14.65 2.11 22.22
CA ARG A 13 13.83 3.28 21.88
C ARG A 13 14.59 4.27 21.02
N ARG A 14 15.81 4.67 21.45
CA ARG A 14 16.63 5.61 20.68
C ARG A 14 17.00 5.06 19.32
N ARG A 15 17.28 3.78 19.21
CA ARG A 15 17.55 3.11 17.93
C ARG A 15 16.33 3.17 17.01
N ALA A 16 15.13 2.89 17.53
CA ALA A 16 13.89 2.97 16.77
C ALA A 16 13.58 4.41 16.32
N GLU A 17 13.81 5.40 17.19
CA GLU A 17 13.64 6.83 16.86
C GLU A 17 14.57 7.28 15.73
N THR A 18 15.86 6.92 15.80
CA THR A 18 16.83 7.21 14.73
C THR A 18 16.42 6.57 13.40
N ARG A 19 15.98 5.31 13.44
CA ARG A 19 15.51 4.62 12.22
C ARG A 19 14.29 5.31 11.62
N LYS A 20 13.33 5.73 12.45
CA LYS A 20 12.14 6.49 11.99
C LYS A 20 12.53 7.84 11.39
N ALA A 21 13.49 8.56 12.00
CA ALA A 21 13.97 9.85 11.47
C ALA A 21 14.59 9.70 10.08
N LEU A 22 15.40 8.66 9.85
CA LEU A 22 15.99 8.36 8.54
C LEU A 22 14.90 8.03 7.50
N ILE A 23 13.90 7.21 7.86
CA ILE A 23 12.77 6.87 6.99
C ILE A 23 11.99 8.13 6.62
N ARG A 24 11.67 8.99 7.59
CA ARG A 24 10.96 10.26 7.35
C ARG A 24 11.75 11.16 6.39
N ALA A 25 13.05 11.36 6.62
CA ALA A 25 13.89 12.15 5.74
C ALA A 25 13.92 11.59 4.30
N ALA A 26 13.98 10.27 4.14
CA ALA A 26 13.90 9.62 2.83
C ALA A 26 12.53 9.84 2.15
N ARG A 27 11.42 9.78 2.90
CA ARG A 27 10.07 10.10 2.38
C ARG A 27 9.98 11.54 1.89
N GLU A 28 10.54 12.49 2.64
CA GLU A 28 10.57 13.91 2.26
C GLU A 28 11.35 14.11 0.95
N PHE A 29 12.51 13.46 0.80
CA PHE A 29 13.26 13.49 -0.48
C PHE A 29 12.47 12.88 -1.62
N LEU A 30 11.75 11.77 -1.40
CA LEU A 30 10.88 11.17 -2.40
C LEU A 30 9.76 12.12 -2.84
N ALA A 31 9.12 12.79 -1.89
CA ALA A 31 8.05 13.74 -2.17
C ALA A 31 8.57 14.97 -2.94
N GLU A 32 9.76 15.46 -2.60
CA GLU A 32 10.36 16.64 -3.25
C GLU A 32 10.88 16.35 -4.66
N SER A 33 11.64 15.27 -4.86
CA SER A 33 12.34 14.97 -6.10
C SER A 33 11.66 13.93 -6.99
N GLY A 34 10.81 13.09 -6.41
CA GLY A 34 10.19 11.95 -7.09
C GLY A 34 11.17 10.84 -7.46
N ASP A 35 12.37 10.82 -6.85
CA ASP A 35 13.40 9.83 -7.13
C ASP A 35 14.22 9.46 -5.88
N THR A 36 15.17 8.57 -6.05
CA THR A 36 16.08 8.10 -4.99
C THR A 36 17.50 8.66 -5.13
N SER A 37 17.67 9.85 -5.74
CA SER A 37 18.99 10.41 -6.05
C SER A 37 19.71 10.97 -4.82
N ALA A 38 18.99 11.38 -3.77
CA ALA A 38 19.55 11.96 -2.55
C ALA A 38 20.74 11.15 -1.99
N SER A 39 21.79 11.84 -1.53
CA SER A 39 22.94 11.20 -0.93
C SER A 39 22.64 10.72 0.49
N ILE A 40 23.35 9.69 0.96
CA ILE A 40 23.25 9.24 2.36
C ILE A 40 23.58 10.38 3.32
N GLN A 41 24.55 11.24 2.95
CA GLN A 41 24.92 12.39 3.76
C GLN A 41 23.76 13.39 3.90
N SER A 42 23.13 13.78 2.77
CA SER A 42 21.99 14.70 2.79
C SER A 42 20.80 14.13 3.58
N ILE A 43 20.57 12.81 3.49
CA ILE A 43 19.52 12.14 4.24
C ILE A 43 19.83 12.15 5.75
N ALA A 44 21.07 11.84 6.15
CA ALA A 44 21.50 11.85 7.54
C ALA A 44 21.42 13.27 8.14
N GLU A 45 21.84 14.30 7.41
CA GLU A 45 21.71 15.71 7.79
C GLU A 45 20.25 16.11 7.99
N ARG A 46 19.35 15.74 7.07
CA ARG A 46 17.92 16.03 7.19
C ARG A 46 17.27 15.29 8.37
N ALA A 47 17.74 14.10 8.67
CA ALA A 47 17.26 13.31 9.80
C ALA A 47 17.83 13.76 11.15
N ASP A 48 18.74 14.73 11.16
CA ASP A 48 19.52 15.17 12.35
C ASP A 48 20.25 14.01 13.04
N VAL A 49 20.93 13.17 12.22
CA VAL A 49 21.72 12.05 12.72
C VAL A 49 23.12 12.07 12.12
N GLY A 50 24.11 11.56 12.87
CA GLY A 50 25.47 11.44 12.35
C GLY A 50 25.55 10.49 11.15
N PHE A 51 26.36 10.82 10.13
CA PHE A 51 26.53 10.00 8.93
C PHE A 51 26.79 8.51 9.24
N GLY A 52 27.67 8.21 10.21
CA GLY A 52 27.95 6.82 10.64
C GLY A 52 26.75 6.10 11.24
N SER A 53 25.76 6.82 11.75
CA SER A 53 24.55 6.22 12.33
C SER A 53 23.66 5.57 11.26
N PHE A 54 23.75 6.01 10.01
CA PHE A 54 23.01 5.40 8.90
C PHE A 54 23.27 3.90 8.80
N TYR A 55 24.53 3.50 8.80
CA TYR A 55 24.95 2.10 8.63
C TYR A 55 24.62 1.20 9.82
N ASN A 56 24.22 1.77 10.96
CA ASN A 56 23.68 0.99 12.08
C ASN A 56 22.23 0.56 11.87
N HIS A 57 21.54 1.13 10.85
CA HIS A 57 20.11 0.94 10.61
C HIS A 57 19.77 0.40 9.22
N PHE A 58 20.62 0.68 8.22
CA PHE A 58 20.40 0.29 6.82
C PHE A 58 21.73 -0.10 6.18
N GLU A 59 21.73 -1.21 5.46
CA GLU A 59 22.91 -1.70 4.74
C GLU A 59 23.21 -0.85 3.48
N SER A 60 22.14 -0.26 2.92
CA SER A 60 22.23 0.52 1.69
C SER A 60 21.18 1.63 1.61
N LYS A 61 21.44 2.61 0.76
CA LYS A 61 20.47 3.63 0.37
C LYS A 61 19.18 3.03 -0.21
N THR A 62 19.34 1.95 -0.97
CA THR A 62 18.22 1.21 -1.55
C THR A 62 17.29 0.65 -0.48
N GLU A 63 17.84 0.01 0.56
CA GLU A 63 17.07 -0.52 1.69
C GLU A 63 16.31 0.57 2.44
N LEU A 64 16.94 1.72 2.66
CA LEU A 64 16.28 2.86 3.28
C LEU A 64 15.08 3.34 2.45
N PHE A 65 15.25 3.52 1.14
CA PHE A 65 14.14 3.96 0.28
C PHE A 65 13.05 2.90 0.15
N ASP A 66 13.39 1.61 0.12
CA ASP A 66 12.40 0.53 0.18
C ASP A 66 11.60 0.59 1.50
N ALA A 67 12.27 0.86 2.62
CA ALA A 67 11.61 1.05 3.90
C ALA A 67 10.73 2.32 3.93
N ALA A 68 11.16 3.41 3.29
CA ALA A 68 10.39 4.65 3.19
C ALA A 68 9.10 4.46 2.37
N VAL A 69 9.17 3.72 1.27
CA VAL A 69 8.00 3.37 0.46
C VAL A 69 7.05 2.46 1.24
N ALA A 70 7.59 1.43 1.89
CA ALA A 70 6.78 0.53 2.72
C ALA A 70 6.07 1.28 3.86
N ASP A 71 6.72 2.26 4.46
CA ASP A 71 6.15 3.11 5.52
C ASP A 71 5.00 3.98 4.99
N ALA A 72 5.18 4.61 3.82
CA ALA A 72 4.13 5.38 3.17
C ALA A 72 2.92 4.51 2.77
N LEU A 73 3.18 3.32 2.21
CA LEU A 73 2.11 2.37 1.86
C LEU A 73 1.38 1.85 3.11
N ASP A 74 2.07 1.72 4.24
CA ASP A 74 1.46 1.27 5.48
C ASP A 74 0.55 2.33 6.09
N GLU A 75 1.00 3.59 6.12
CA GLU A 75 0.19 4.73 6.53
C GLU A 75 -1.06 4.84 5.65
N PHE A 76 -0.91 4.72 4.33
CA PHE A 76 -2.01 4.75 3.39
C PHE A 76 -2.99 3.57 3.59
N GLY A 77 -2.47 2.34 3.74
CA GLY A 77 -3.29 1.16 4.01
C GLY A 77 -4.06 1.28 5.34
N GLN A 78 -3.45 1.89 6.37
CA GLN A 78 -4.11 2.16 7.63
C GLN A 78 -5.24 3.17 7.45
N ALA A 79 -5.02 4.25 6.70
CA ALA A 79 -6.05 5.24 6.42
C ALA A 79 -7.25 4.62 5.67
N ILE A 80 -7.01 3.73 4.70
CA ILE A 80 -8.07 2.96 4.03
C ILE A 80 -8.85 2.10 5.05
N ASP A 81 -8.14 1.34 5.89
CA ASP A 81 -8.77 0.49 6.91
C ASP A 81 -9.68 1.30 7.84
N GLU A 82 -9.14 2.37 8.43
CA GLU A 82 -9.88 3.24 9.35
C GLU A 82 -11.11 3.86 8.68
N HIS A 83 -11.03 4.09 7.37
CA HIS A 83 -12.12 4.66 6.59
C HIS A 83 -13.22 3.63 6.26
N LEU A 84 -12.84 2.40 5.98
CA LEU A 84 -13.77 1.34 5.60
C LEU A 84 -14.33 0.58 6.80
N GLN A 85 -13.63 0.55 7.94
CA GLN A 85 -14.07 -0.16 9.14
C GLN A 85 -15.40 0.38 9.67
N GLY A 86 -16.34 -0.52 9.89
CA GLY A 86 -17.69 -0.19 10.40
C GLY A 86 -18.63 0.47 9.38
N VAL A 87 -18.14 0.75 8.16
CA VAL A 87 -18.96 1.31 7.05
C VAL A 87 -19.29 0.22 6.04
N VAL A 88 -18.33 -0.67 5.78
CA VAL A 88 -18.43 -1.75 4.80
C VAL A 88 -18.20 -3.08 5.51
N ASP A 89 -19.11 -4.04 5.33
CA ASP A 89 -19.01 -5.37 5.94
C ASP A 89 -18.89 -6.51 4.92
N ASP A 90 -19.38 -6.33 3.70
CA ASP A 90 -19.24 -7.32 2.61
C ASP A 90 -17.77 -7.38 2.14
N PRO A 91 -17.10 -8.57 2.20
CA PRO A 91 -15.74 -8.73 1.68
C PRO A 91 -15.57 -8.30 0.22
N ALA A 92 -16.56 -8.48 -0.63
CA ALA A 92 -16.51 -8.07 -2.03
C ALA A 92 -16.46 -6.54 -2.15
N GLU A 93 -17.24 -5.83 -1.34
CA GLU A 93 -17.23 -4.37 -1.30
C GLU A 93 -15.93 -3.83 -0.71
N LEU A 94 -15.40 -4.47 0.37
CA LEU A 94 -14.09 -4.12 0.93
C LEU A 94 -12.97 -4.24 -0.10
N VAL A 95 -12.90 -5.35 -0.83
CA VAL A 95 -11.91 -5.56 -1.88
C VAL A 95 -12.05 -4.52 -2.99
N ALA A 96 -13.28 -4.26 -3.48
CA ALA A 96 -13.51 -3.29 -4.55
C ALA A 96 -13.18 -1.85 -4.12
N ALA A 97 -13.60 -1.45 -2.93
CA ALA A 97 -13.33 -0.12 -2.39
C ALA A 97 -11.84 0.07 -2.11
N GLY A 98 -11.19 -0.88 -1.43
CA GLY A 98 -9.75 -0.85 -1.16
C GLY A 98 -8.92 -0.79 -2.45
N PHE A 99 -9.28 -1.56 -3.48
CA PHE A 99 -8.64 -1.54 -4.79
C PHE A 99 -8.75 -0.16 -5.45
N ARG A 100 -9.96 0.42 -5.50
CA ARG A 100 -10.21 1.73 -6.12
C ARG A 100 -9.55 2.87 -5.34
N LEU A 101 -9.57 2.83 -4.01
CA LEU A 101 -8.88 3.81 -3.17
C LEU A 101 -7.37 3.74 -3.36
N THR A 102 -6.80 2.51 -3.43
CA THR A 102 -5.37 2.34 -3.72
C THR A 102 -5.00 2.86 -5.11
N ALA A 103 -5.89 2.69 -6.09
CA ALA A 103 -5.69 3.27 -7.42
C ALA A 103 -5.69 4.81 -7.42
N ARG A 104 -6.53 5.46 -6.58
CA ARG A 104 -6.54 6.92 -6.41
C ARG A 104 -5.26 7.47 -5.80
N MET A 105 -4.56 6.69 -4.96
CA MET A 105 -3.26 7.09 -4.43
C MET A 105 -2.29 7.51 -5.54
N ALA A 106 -2.42 6.93 -6.73
CA ALA A 106 -1.59 7.27 -7.88
C ALA A 106 -1.74 8.74 -8.31
N ASP A 107 -2.88 9.37 -8.05
CA ASP A 107 -3.14 10.78 -8.40
C ASP A 107 -2.57 11.73 -7.36
N SER A 108 -2.71 11.37 -6.09
CA SER A 108 -2.28 12.20 -4.96
C SER A 108 -0.79 12.07 -4.63
N HIS A 109 -0.14 10.96 -5.03
CA HIS A 109 1.24 10.64 -4.71
C HIS A 109 2.02 10.15 -5.94
N PRO A 110 2.21 10.99 -6.97
CA PRO A 110 2.88 10.60 -8.21
C PRO A 110 4.34 10.15 -8.00
N GLU A 111 4.99 10.62 -6.94
CA GLU A 111 6.34 10.18 -6.53
C GLU A 111 6.36 8.69 -6.11
N LEU A 112 5.36 8.23 -5.39
CA LEU A 112 5.24 6.80 -5.03
C LEU A 112 4.98 5.93 -6.26
N VAL A 113 4.19 6.42 -7.21
CA VAL A 113 3.90 5.72 -8.47
C VAL A 113 5.18 5.45 -9.25
N LYS A 114 6.07 6.44 -9.37
CA LYS A 114 7.36 6.26 -10.06
C LYS A 114 8.17 5.12 -9.48
N ILE A 115 8.19 5.00 -8.15
CA ILE A 115 8.95 3.97 -7.45
C ILE A 115 8.24 2.61 -7.56
N LEU A 116 6.92 2.58 -7.38
CA LEU A 116 6.13 1.36 -7.50
C LEU A 116 6.22 0.76 -8.91
N ARG A 117 6.28 1.57 -9.96
CA ARG A 117 6.49 1.09 -11.33
C ARG A 117 7.80 0.30 -11.49
N HIS A 118 8.86 0.71 -10.81
CA HIS A 118 10.16 0.03 -10.89
C HIS A 118 10.32 -1.14 -9.93
N ARG A 119 9.57 -1.15 -8.81
CA ARG A 119 9.76 -2.09 -7.70
C ARG A 119 8.47 -2.70 -7.15
N GLY A 120 7.32 -2.32 -7.71
CA GLY A 120 6.00 -2.61 -7.14
C GLY A 120 5.71 -4.08 -6.89
N LEU A 121 6.20 -4.98 -7.74
CA LEU A 121 6.02 -6.42 -7.55
C LEU A 121 6.58 -6.94 -6.21
N ARG A 122 7.61 -6.29 -5.66
CA ARG A 122 8.15 -6.65 -4.35
C ARG A 122 7.21 -6.31 -3.19
N HIS A 123 6.33 -5.32 -3.39
CA HIS A 123 5.39 -4.88 -2.36
C HIS A 123 4.08 -5.67 -2.33
N ILE A 124 3.81 -6.50 -3.36
CA ILE A 124 2.60 -7.35 -3.40
C ILE A 124 2.57 -8.36 -2.24
N HIS A 125 3.73 -8.85 -1.79
CA HIS A 125 3.87 -9.78 -0.67
C HIS A 125 4.54 -9.14 0.56
N SER A 126 4.50 -7.82 0.66
CA SER A 126 5.04 -7.12 1.81
C SER A 126 4.25 -7.46 3.08
N GLU A 127 4.95 -7.64 4.20
CA GLU A 127 4.34 -7.78 5.52
C GLU A 127 3.77 -6.45 6.06
N ARG A 128 3.95 -5.36 5.32
CA ARG A 128 3.48 -4.02 5.64
C ARG A 128 2.76 -3.41 4.44
N GLY A 129 2.03 -2.34 4.68
CA GLY A 129 1.31 -1.62 3.65
C GLY A 129 -0.09 -2.18 3.38
N VAL A 130 -0.54 -2.09 2.14
CA VAL A 130 -1.89 -2.52 1.73
C VAL A 130 -2.02 -4.05 1.59
N ALA A 131 -0.91 -4.76 1.33
CA ALA A 131 -0.92 -6.19 1.04
C ALA A 131 -1.48 -7.06 2.18
N PRO A 132 -1.05 -6.93 3.47
CA PRO A 132 -1.61 -7.74 4.56
C PRO A 132 -3.09 -7.45 4.80
N ARG A 133 -3.56 -6.24 4.53
CA ARG A 133 -4.96 -5.86 4.64
C ARG A 133 -5.80 -6.51 3.54
N ALA A 134 -5.33 -6.44 2.30
CA ALA A 134 -5.97 -7.11 1.18
C ALA A 134 -6.00 -8.64 1.37
N LEU A 135 -4.91 -9.24 1.90
CA LEU A 135 -4.88 -10.67 2.22
C LEU A 135 -5.95 -11.05 3.25
N ARG A 136 -6.03 -10.31 4.36
CA ARG A 136 -7.07 -10.52 5.39
C ARG A 136 -8.48 -10.48 4.80
N ASP A 137 -8.76 -9.52 3.92
CA ASP A 137 -10.09 -9.35 3.34
C ASP A 137 -10.42 -10.48 2.34
N VAL A 138 -9.42 -10.97 1.59
CA VAL A 138 -9.53 -12.16 0.74
C VAL A 138 -9.78 -13.41 1.58
N GLU A 139 -8.99 -13.64 2.63
CA GLU A 139 -9.16 -14.78 3.54
C GLU A 139 -10.55 -14.79 4.18
N ARG A 140 -11.03 -13.62 4.62
CA ARG A 140 -12.39 -13.46 5.15
C ARG A 140 -13.45 -13.79 4.12
N GLY A 141 -13.26 -13.34 2.88
CA GLY A 141 -14.18 -13.61 1.77
C GLY A 141 -14.26 -15.11 1.42
N ILE A 142 -13.13 -15.80 1.40
CA ILE A 142 -13.06 -17.25 1.17
C ILE A 142 -13.72 -18.01 2.33
N ALA A 143 -13.35 -17.68 3.58
CA ALA A 143 -13.88 -18.33 4.77
C ALA A 143 -15.40 -18.17 4.93
N SER A 144 -15.97 -17.06 4.48
CA SER A 144 -17.42 -16.81 4.49
C SER A 144 -18.17 -17.40 3.29
N GLY A 145 -17.48 -17.99 2.30
CA GLY A 145 -18.06 -18.45 1.04
C GLY A 145 -18.49 -17.31 0.10
N ARG A 146 -18.05 -16.08 0.39
CA ARG A 146 -18.30 -14.91 -0.47
C ARG A 146 -17.46 -14.93 -1.73
N PHE A 147 -16.25 -15.51 -1.63
CA PHE A 147 -15.36 -15.79 -2.74
C PHE A 147 -15.23 -17.29 -2.99
N ALA A 148 -14.87 -17.66 -4.21
CA ALA A 148 -14.58 -19.04 -4.54
C ALA A 148 -13.40 -19.57 -3.71
N ASP A 149 -13.37 -20.88 -3.49
CA ASP A 149 -12.26 -21.56 -2.84
C ASP A 149 -11.00 -21.42 -3.70
N ALA A 150 -10.00 -20.73 -3.18
CA ALA A 150 -8.72 -20.47 -3.84
C ALA A 150 -7.63 -20.28 -2.79
N ASP A 151 -6.37 -20.45 -3.20
CA ASP A 151 -5.25 -20.08 -2.35
C ASP A 151 -5.18 -18.55 -2.16
N PRO A 152 -5.26 -18.03 -0.91
CA PRO A 152 -5.32 -16.59 -0.66
C PRO A 152 -4.09 -15.82 -1.16
N LEU A 153 -2.88 -16.43 -1.10
CA LEU A 153 -1.66 -15.78 -1.57
C LEU A 153 -1.63 -15.68 -3.10
N THR A 154 -2.14 -16.69 -3.79
CA THR A 154 -2.29 -16.67 -5.25
C THR A 154 -3.31 -15.59 -5.66
N ALA A 155 -4.44 -15.50 -4.96
CA ALA A 155 -5.44 -14.45 -5.19
C ALA A 155 -4.84 -13.05 -4.97
N LEU A 156 -4.13 -12.84 -3.86
CA LEU A 156 -3.43 -11.58 -3.57
C LEU A 156 -2.40 -11.23 -4.66
N SER A 157 -1.61 -12.21 -5.13
CA SER A 157 -0.66 -12.02 -6.24
C SER A 157 -1.33 -11.50 -7.50
N ALA A 158 -2.43 -12.14 -7.88
CA ALA A 158 -3.18 -11.76 -9.08
C ALA A 158 -3.79 -10.34 -8.92
N MET A 159 -4.40 -10.04 -7.77
CA MET A 159 -4.95 -8.72 -7.45
C MET A 159 -3.87 -7.63 -7.48
N GLY A 160 -2.72 -7.88 -6.87
CA GLY A 160 -1.57 -6.98 -6.89
C GLY A 160 -1.03 -6.74 -8.30
N GLY A 161 -0.99 -7.78 -9.13
CA GLY A 161 -0.63 -7.68 -10.55
C GLY A 161 -1.60 -6.80 -11.33
N VAL A 162 -2.92 -6.97 -11.13
CA VAL A 162 -3.95 -6.11 -11.74
C VAL A 162 -3.79 -4.65 -11.29
N LEU A 163 -3.55 -4.41 -10.00
CA LEU A 163 -3.34 -3.06 -9.47
C LEU A 163 -2.09 -2.39 -10.08
N MET A 164 -0.98 -3.11 -10.18
CA MET A 164 0.25 -2.59 -10.80
C MET A 164 0.04 -2.34 -12.30
N SER A 165 -0.72 -3.19 -12.98
CA SER A 165 -1.11 -2.97 -14.38
C SER A 165 -1.98 -1.71 -14.55
N LEU A 166 -2.89 -1.43 -13.62
CA LEU A 166 -3.69 -0.20 -13.63
C LEU A 166 -2.80 1.04 -13.45
N VAL A 167 -1.86 1.00 -12.51
CA VAL A 167 -0.89 2.09 -12.29
C VAL A 167 -0.10 2.37 -13.58
N GLU A 168 0.39 1.33 -14.26
CA GLU A 168 1.11 1.47 -15.53
C GLU A 168 0.20 1.98 -16.66
N LEU A 169 -1.02 1.49 -16.75
CA LEU A 169 -2.01 1.93 -17.75
C LEU A 169 -2.29 3.43 -17.62
N ARG A 170 -2.52 3.91 -16.40
CA ARG A 170 -2.80 5.33 -16.13
C ARG A 170 -1.61 6.23 -16.49
N PHE A 171 -0.40 5.75 -16.27
CA PHE A 171 0.80 6.48 -16.66
C PHE A 171 1.01 6.52 -18.17
N SER A 172 0.77 5.39 -18.86
CA SER A 172 0.96 5.26 -20.30
C SER A 172 -0.18 5.91 -21.11
N ARG A 173 -1.36 6.03 -20.52
CA ARG A 173 -2.57 6.56 -21.14
C ARG A 173 -3.26 7.58 -20.22
N PRO A 174 -2.67 8.77 -20.04
CA PRO A 174 -3.23 9.83 -19.19
C PRO A 174 -4.56 10.40 -19.69
N ASP A 175 -4.93 10.10 -20.93
CA ASP A 175 -6.21 10.44 -21.56
C ASP A 175 -7.38 9.56 -21.07
N LEU A 176 -7.10 8.43 -20.42
CA LEU A 176 -8.14 7.54 -19.89
C LEU A 176 -8.72 8.06 -18.57
N ASP A 177 -10.04 7.89 -18.44
CA ASP A 177 -10.71 8.08 -17.15
C ASP A 177 -10.20 7.06 -16.13
N GLY A 178 -9.40 7.54 -15.17
CA GLY A 178 -8.76 6.73 -14.16
C GLY A 178 -9.74 6.08 -13.20
N GLU A 179 -10.84 6.75 -12.85
CA GLU A 179 -11.89 6.20 -11.99
C GLU A 179 -12.64 5.06 -12.71
N GLN A 180 -12.98 5.27 -13.97
CA GLN A 180 -13.64 4.23 -14.76
C GLN A 180 -12.71 3.02 -14.97
N ALA A 181 -11.41 3.25 -15.23
CA ALA A 181 -10.43 2.17 -15.36
C ALA A 181 -10.29 1.39 -14.05
N ALA A 182 -10.23 2.08 -12.91
CA ALA A 182 -10.17 1.46 -11.60
C ALA A 182 -11.43 0.63 -11.29
N ALA A 183 -12.62 1.16 -11.58
CA ALA A 183 -13.87 0.43 -11.40
C ALA A 183 -13.95 -0.81 -12.29
N ASN A 184 -13.53 -0.71 -13.55
CA ASN A 184 -13.51 -1.85 -14.47
C ASN A 184 -12.54 -2.96 -13.98
N MET A 185 -11.34 -2.59 -13.52
CA MET A 185 -10.38 -3.56 -13.00
C MET A 185 -10.81 -4.15 -11.64
N ALA A 186 -11.49 -3.38 -10.81
CA ALA A 186 -12.13 -3.90 -9.59
C ALA A 186 -13.21 -4.93 -9.92
N GLU A 187 -14.08 -4.68 -10.94
CA GLU A 187 -15.05 -5.66 -11.44
C GLU A 187 -14.36 -6.95 -11.91
N MET A 188 -13.28 -6.82 -12.70
CA MET A 188 -12.52 -7.99 -13.19
C MET A 188 -11.91 -8.77 -12.01
N THR A 189 -11.39 -8.07 -11.01
CA THR A 189 -10.83 -8.68 -9.79
C THR A 189 -11.89 -9.45 -9.02
N LEU A 190 -13.08 -8.88 -8.79
CA LEU A 190 -14.17 -9.57 -8.11
C LEU A 190 -14.63 -10.82 -8.88
N ARG A 191 -14.71 -10.74 -10.20
CA ARG A 191 -15.05 -11.91 -11.04
C ARG A 191 -14.00 -13.02 -10.95
N MET A 192 -12.73 -12.66 -10.91
CA MET A 192 -11.63 -13.60 -10.68
C MET A 192 -11.75 -14.28 -9.32
N LEU A 193 -12.26 -13.58 -8.30
CA LEU A 193 -12.54 -14.14 -6.97
C LEU A 193 -13.85 -14.94 -6.91
N GLY A 194 -14.56 -15.11 -8.03
CA GLY A 194 -15.77 -15.93 -8.12
C GLY A 194 -17.09 -15.19 -7.90
N VAL A 195 -17.06 -13.86 -7.77
CA VAL A 195 -18.31 -13.07 -7.67
C VAL A 195 -19.03 -13.06 -9.04
N PRO A 196 -20.36 -13.31 -9.10
CA PRO A 196 -21.13 -13.27 -10.33
C PRO A 196 -20.99 -11.95 -11.09
N SER A 197 -20.96 -12.00 -12.42
CA SER A 197 -20.60 -10.85 -13.26
C SER A 197 -21.46 -9.59 -13.04
N ASP A 198 -22.77 -9.76 -12.88
CA ASP A 198 -23.68 -8.61 -12.70
C ASP A 198 -23.49 -7.98 -11.31
N GLU A 199 -23.32 -8.82 -10.30
CA GLU A 199 -23.04 -8.39 -8.94
C GLU A 199 -21.65 -7.74 -8.82
N ALA A 200 -20.61 -8.32 -9.44
CA ALA A 200 -19.26 -7.73 -9.46
C ALA A 200 -19.28 -6.34 -10.09
N ARG A 201 -20.06 -6.15 -11.15
CA ARG A 201 -20.26 -4.84 -11.80
C ARG A 201 -20.94 -3.84 -10.88
N GLU A 202 -22.00 -4.25 -10.19
CA GLU A 202 -22.71 -3.41 -9.24
C GLU A 202 -21.80 -2.98 -8.09
N VAL A 203 -21.15 -3.95 -7.43
CA VAL A 203 -20.27 -3.73 -6.27
C VAL A 203 -19.08 -2.83 -6.63
N ALA A 204 -18.45 -3.08 -7.78
CA ALA A 204 -17.29 -2.28 -8.23
C ALA A 204 -17.63 -0.80 -8.52
N ARG A 205 -18.91 -0.46 -8.69
CA ARG A 205 -19.38 0.91 -9.01
C ARG A 205 -20.12 1.58 -7.85
N ARG A 206 -20.23 0.92 -6.71
CA ARG A 206 -20.80 1.56 -5.51
C ARG A 206 -20.04 2.83 -5.18
N PRO A 207 -20.71 3.88 -4.70
CA PRO A 207 -20.03 5.09 -4.25
C PRO A 207 -18.97 4.73 -3.22
N LEU A 208 -17.76 5.27 -3.40
CA LEU A 208 -16.74 5.13 -2.37
C LEU A 208 -17.14 5.98 -1.16
N PRO A 209 -16.94 5.46 0.06
CA PRO A 209 -17.11 6.28 1.25
C PRO A 209 -16.26 7.56 1.13
N THR A 210 -16.76 8.70 1.63
CA THR A 210 -16.03 9.98 1.56
C THR A 210 -14.88 9.96 2.56
N ILE A 211 -13.65 10.10 2.10
CA ILE A 211 -12.48 10.25 2.99
C ILE A 211 -12.62 11.60 3.71
N ARG A 212 -12.73 11.59 5.04
CA ARG A 212 -12.76 12.84 5.83
C ARG A 212 -11.38 13.47 5.75
N GLY A 213 -11.22 14.48 4.91
CA GLY A 213 -9.97 15.22 4.78
C GLY A 213 -9.62 15.73 3.39
N GLU A 214 -10.47 15.48 2.39
CA GLU A 214 -10.40 16.19 1.09
C GLU A 214 -11.28 17.42 1.08
#